data_37d7e5f7f0b749e44b3623886cc3c92a
#
_entry.id   37d7e5f7f0b749e44b3623886cc3c92a
#
_cell.length_a   1.000
_cell.length_b   1.000
_cell.length_c   1.000
_cell.angle_alpha   90.00
_cell.angle_beta   90.00
_cell.angle_gamma   90.00
#
_symmetry.space_group_name_H-M   'P 1'
#
loop_
_entity.id
_entity.type
_entity.pdbx_description
1 polymer ?
#
loop_
_entity_poly.entity_id
_entity_poly.type
_entity_poly.pdbx_seq_one_letter_code
_entity_poly.pdbx_strand_id
1 'polypeptide(L)'
;MRTCWVFDHPAHVRLLAPFLRSGTASDVIIATNRHEVRQLMESSEGVLPRRQTIWVERPVGKGRYRTAWKRMRTVRQELKSASKGGNRFERIVAVGAPLELRVAKKLGIPNRWYISDTEINHFAHKLARNVATDAIFPNHWDESIDDGWLNKFSQKVNLHRLNGLHGHVHLQPQLRPVQVQEPPSFVV
;
A
#
# COMPACT_ATOMS: atom_id res chain seq x y z
N MET A 1 17.78 -4.04 -2.49
CA MET A 1 16.51 -4.70 -2.89
C MET A 1 15.62 -3.68 -3.56
N ARG A 2 15.24 -3.90 -4.81
CA ARG A 2 14.43 -2.98 -5.60
C ARG A 2 12.95 -3.20 -5.38
N THR A 3 12.21 -2.18 -4.98
CA THR A 3 10.80 -2.26 -4.60
C THR A 3 9.92 -1.43 -5.55
N CYS A 4 8.75 -1.98 -5.86
CA CYS A 4 7.65 -1.25 -6.48
C CYS A 4 6.60 -0.91 -5.42
N TRP A 5 6.27 0.36 -5.27
CA TRP A 5 5.32 0.89 -4.30
C TRP A 5 4.02 1.28 -4.99
N VAL A 6 2.87 0.88 -4.45
CA VAL A 6 1.57 1.11 -5.08
C VAL A 6 0.68 1.97 -4.20
N PHE A 7 0.27 3.12 -4.74
CA PHE A 7 -0.62 4.09 -4.08
C PHE A 7 -1.93 4.23 -4.84
N ASP A 8 -3.03 3.98 -4.19
CA ASP A 8 -4.37 4.15 -4.79
C ASP A 8 -5.17 5.31 -4.17
N HIS A 9 -4.72 5.78 -2.99
CA HIS A 9 -5.38 6.84 -2.21
C HIS A 9 -4.34 7.74 -1.52
N PRO A 10 -4.65 9.04 -1.24
CA PRO A 10 -3.75 9.94 -0.53
C PRO A 10 -3.25 9.41 0.82
N ALA A 11 -4.11 8.70 1.57
CA ALA A 11 -3.71 8.06 2.82
C ALA A 11 -2.58 7.04 2.64
N HIS A 12 -2.54 6.33 1.49
CA HIS A 12 -1.49 5.36 1.18
C HIS A 12 -0.14 6.04 0.94
N VAL A 13 -0.14 7.23 0.34
CA VAL A 13 1.09 8.04 0.18
C VAL A 13 1.67 8.37 1.55
N ARG A 14 0.84 8.84 2.47
CA ARG A 14 1.25 9.14 3.85
C ARG A 14 1.74 7.89 4.57
N LEU A 15 0.99 6.79 4.49
CA LEU A 15 1.36 5.52 5.13
C LEU A 15 2.74 5.02 4.67
N LEU A 16 3.04 5.09 3.38
CA LEU A 16 4.26 4.54 2.81
C LEU A 16 5.43 5.55 2.76
N ALA A 17 5.19 6.84 3.01
CA ALA A 17 6.22 7.87 2.96
C ALA A 17 7.48 7.57 3.81
N PRO A 18 7.39 7.08 5.06
CA PRO A 18 8.57 6.74 5.85
C PRO A 18 9.43 5.65 5.20
N PHE A 19 8.79 4.63 4.61
CA PHE A 19 9.47 3.54 3.93
C PHE A 19 10.10 3.99 2.60
N LEU A 20 9.46 4.93 1.91
CA LEU A 20 10.01 5.52 0.69
C LEU A 20 11.26 6.33 0.97
N ARG A 21 11.35 7.02 2.10
CA ARG A 21 12.57 7.77 2.47
C ARG A 21 13.77 6.85 2.65
N SER A 22 13.56 5.66 3.20
CA SER A 22 14.62 4.66 3.41
C SER A 22 14.84 3.73 2.21
N GLY A 23 14.00 3.80 1.19
CA GLY A 23 14.10 2.99 -0.01
C GLY A 23 15.21 3.44 -0.96
N THR A 24 15.48 2.64 -2.01
CA THR A 24 16.54 2.91 -2.99
C THR A 24 16.07 3.89 -4.08
N ALA A 25 17.01 4.62 -4.69
CA ALA A 25 16.71 5.51 -5.82
C ALA A 25 16.14 4.76 -7.04
N SER A 26 16.39 3.45 -7.14
CA SER A 26 15.90 2.58 -8.21
C SER A 26 14.46 2.07 -8.00
N ASP A 27 13.85 2.36 -6.85
CA ASP A 27 12.45 2.00 -6.59
C ASP A 27 11.52 2.75 -7.55
N VAL A 28 10.37 2.15 -7.83
CA VAL A 28 9.35 2.70 -8.73
C VAL A 28 8.04 2.85 -7.97
N ILE A 29 7.30 3.90 -8.28
CA ILE A 29 5.97 4.14 -7.73
C ILE A 29 4.93 3.88 -8.83
N ILE A 30 3.86 3.16 -8.49
CA ILE A 30 2.62 3.11 -9.25
C ILE A 30 1.58 3.90 -8.48
N ALA A 31 1.09 4.98 -9.05
CA ALA A 31 0.12 5.86 -8.41
C ALA A 31 -1.15 5.99 -9.25
N THR A 32 -2.30 5.98 -8.60
CA THR A 32 -3.56 6.28 -9.27
C THR A 32 -3.60 7.76 -9.63
N ASN A 33 -3.96 8.04 -10.90
CA ASN A 33 -4.08 9.40 -11.45
C ASN A 33 -5.29 10.13 -10.84
N ARG A 34 -5.12 10.59 -9.59
CA ARG A 34 -6.08 11.40 -8.85
C ARG A 34 -5.42 12.73 -8.51
N HIS A 35 -6.21 13.80 -8.59
CA HIS A 35 -5.71 15.14 -8.28
C HIS A 35 -5.05 15.20 -6.89
N GLU A 36 -5.71 14.63 -5.89
CA GLU A 36 -5.25 14.66 -4.48
C GLU A 36 -3.96 13.86 -4.28
N VAL A 37 -3.79 12.74 -5.00
CA VAL A 37 -2.55 11.95 -4.95
C VAL A 37 -1.41 12.71 -5.62
N ARG A 38 -1.67 13.33 -6.78
CA ARG A 38 -0.68 14.18 -7.47
C ARG A 38 -0.25 15.33 -6.60
N GLN A 39 -1.20 16.11 -6.10
CA GLN A 39 -0.93 17.26 -5.25
C GLN A 39 -0.11 16.87 -4.02
N LEU A 40 -0.45 15.75 -3.37
CA LEU A 40 0.28 15.29 -2.21
C LEU A 40 1.71 14.84 -2.55
N MET A 41 1.89 14.17 -3.69
CA MET A 41 3.22 13.74 -4.14
C MET A 41 4.08 14.93 -4.62
N GLU A 42 3.47 15.93 -5.22
CA GLU A 42 4.15 17.16 -5.69
C GLU A 42 4.47 18.11 -4.54
N SER A 43 3.54 18.30 -3.59
CA SER A 43 3.76 19.13 -2.38
C SER A 43 4.76 18.51 -1.40
N SER A 44 5.00 17.24 -1.53
CA SER A 44 5.99 16.50 -0.74
C SER A 44 7.41 16.63 -1.31
N GLU A 45 7.69 17.61 -2.17
CA GLU A 45 9.04 17.93 -2.65
C GLU A 45 9.99 18.21 -1.48
N GLY A 46 10.76 17.25 -1.07
CA GLY A 46 11.58 17.23 0.14
C GLY A 46 11.14 16.20 1.18
N VAL A 47 9.92 15.67 1.08
CA VAL A 47 9.42 14.58 1.94
C VAL A 47 9.51 13.22 1.25
N LEU A 48 9.25 13.17 -0.07
CA LEU A 48 9.42 11.97 -0.88
C LEU A 48 10.56 12.14 -1.88
N PRO A 49 11.52 11.21 -1.91
CA PRO A 49 12.58 11.24 -2.91
C PRO A 49 11.98 11.14 -4.31
N ARG A 50 12.51 11.90 -5.27
CA ARG A 50 12.10 11.78 -6.67
C ARG A 50 12.34 10.36 -7.17
N ARG A 51 11.29 9.71 -7.66
CA ARG A 51 11.32 8.36 -8.22
C ARG A 51 10.50 8.30 -9.50
N GLN A 52 10.82 7.32 -10.35
CA GLN A 52 9.98 7.02 -11.50
C GLN A 52 8.56 6.70 -11.03
N THR A 53 7.59 7.49 -11.47
CA THR A 53 6.17 7.28 -11.16
C THR A 53 5.39 6.89 -12.39
N ILE A 54 4.68 5.77 -12.31
CA ILE A 54 3.77 5.24 -13.32
C ILE A 54 2.36 5.64 -12.90
N TRP A 55 1.73 6.52 -13.68
CA TRP A 55 0.37 6.96 -13.42
C TRP A 55 -0.66 6.04 -14.08
N VAL A 56 -1.64 5.57 -13.32
CA VAL A 56 -2.68 4.65 -13.79
C VAL A 56 -4.08 5.13 -13.43
N GLU A 57 -5.06 4.79 -14.27
CA GLU A 57 -6.44 5.19 -14.05
C GLU A 57 -7.14 4.30 -13.02
N ARG A 58 -8.07 4.88 -12.27
CA ARG A 58 -8.91 4.15 -11.31
C ARG A 58 -10.01 3.40 -12.04
N PRO A 59 -10.22 2.10 -11.80
CA PRO A 59 -11.34 1.35 -12.39
C PRO A 59 -12.63 1.66 -11.62
N VAL A 60 -13.44 2.57 -12.16
CA VAL A 60 -14.71 3.01 -11.57
C VAL A 60 -15.85 2.99 -12.59
N GLY A 61 -17.10 2.94 -12.09
CA GLY A 61 -18.31 3.05 -12.92
C GLY A 61 -18.57 1.84 -13.82
N LYS A 62 -19.41 2.06 -14.84
CA LYS A 62 -19.85 0.99 -15.77
C LYS A 62 -18.70 0.36 -16.57
N GLY A 63 -17.64 1.09 -16.84
CA GLY A 63 -16.45 0.64 -17.57
C GLY A 63 -15.36 -0.01 -16.70
N ARG A 64 -15.60 -0.27 -15.42
CA ARG A 64 -14.58 -0.68 -14.42
C ARG A 64 -13.73 -1.88 -14.85
N TYR A 65 -14.30 -2.88 -15.49
CA TYR A 65 -13.55 -4.08 -15.93
C TYR A 65 -12.58 -3.77 -17.08
N ARG A 66 -13.02 -2.97 -18.05
CA ARG A 66 -12.16 -2.51 -19.16
C ARG A 66 -11.01 -1.64 -18.64
N THR A 67 -11.33 -0.73 -17.71
CA THR A 67 -10.31 0.13 -17.08
C THR A 67 -9.34 -0.69 -16.23
N ALA A 68 -9.84 -1.67 -15.44
CA ALA A 68 -8.98 -2.57 -14.67
C ALA A 68 -8.04 -3.38 -15.58
N TRP A 69 -8.54 -3.88 -16.71
CA TRP A 69 -7.72 -4.60 -17.68
C TRP A 69 -6.66 -3.68 -18.32
N LYS A 70 -7.05 -2.46 -18.73
CA LYS A 70 -6.13 -1.45 -19.28
C LYS A 70 -5.05 -1.10 -18.24
N ARG A 71 -5.45 -0.85 -17.00
CA ARG A 71 -4.54 -0.59 -15.87
C ARG A 71 -3.52 -1.72 -15.71
N MET A 72 -3.97 -2.97 -15.62
CA MET A 72 -3.06 -4.12 -15.50
C MET A 72 -2.11 -4.25 -16.70
N ARG A 73 -2.57 -3.94 -17.93
CA ARG A 73 -1.73 -3.95 -19.13
C ARG A 73 -0.66 -2.87 -19.06
N THR A 74 -1.03 -1.64 -18.72
CA THR A 74 -0.09 -0.52 -18.54
C THR A 74 0.95 -0.86 -17.47
N VAL A 75 0.52 -1.26 -16.27
CA VAL A 75 1.44 -1.65 -15.18
C VAL A 75 2.40 -2.74 -15.63
N ARG A 76 1.90 -3.76 -16.35
CA ARG A 76 2.75 -4.84 -16.85
C ARG A 76 3.80 -4.36 -17.85
N GLN A 77 3.42 -3.48 -18.77
CA GLN A 77 4.33 -2.93 -19.78
C GLN A 77 5.43 -2.08 -19.13
N GLU A 78 5.02 -1.18 -18.23
CA GLU A 78 5.93 -0.28 -17.54
C GLU A 78 6.91 -1.02 -16.60
N LEU A 79 6.42 -1.98 -15.82
CA LEU A 79 7.29 -2.79 -14.95
C LEU A 79 8.27 -3.64 -15.77
N LYS A 80 7.82 -4.20 -16.91
CA LYS A 80 8.74 -4.89 -17.82
C LYS A 80 9.80 -3.96 -18.40
N SER A 81 9.39 -2.74 -18.81
CA SER A 81 10.32 -1.74 -19.32
C SER A 81 11.33 -1.32 -18.26
N ALA A 82 10.87 -1.03 -17.06
CA ALA A 82 11.73 -0.69 -15.93
C ALA A 82 12.65 -1.83 -15.47
N SER A 83 12.34 -3.08 -15.82
CA SER A 83 13.16 -4.26 -15.47
C SER A 83 14.20 -4.62 -16.52
N LYS A 84 14.30 -3.88 -17.64
CA LYS A 84 15.33 -4.11 -18.67
C LYS A 84 16.74 -3.87 -18.10
N GLY A 85 17.72 -4.55 -18.65
CA GLY A 85 19.11 -4.39 -18.20
C GLY A 85 19.45 -5.10 -16.87
N GLY A 86 18.67 -6.11 -16.46
CA GLY A 86 18.97 -6.90 -15.24
C GLY A 86 18.39 -6.33 -13.95
N ASN A 87 17.81 -5.15 -13.98
CA ASN A 87 17.23 -4.46 -12.83
C ASN A 87 15.84 -5.02 -12.44
N ARG A 88 15.78 -6.27 -12.02
CA ARG A 88 14.53 -6.93 -11.64
C ARG A 88 13.99 -6.35 -10.31
N PHE A 89 12.66 -6.29 -10.22
CA PHE A 89 12.01 -6.02 -8.93
C PHE A 89 12.02 -7.27 -8.06
N GLU A 90 12.40 -7.08 -6.81
CA GLU A 90 12.42 -8.14 -5.79
C GLU A 90 11.18 -8.08 -4.91
N ARG A 91 10.54 -6.90 -4.83
CA ARG A 91 9.34 -6.68 -4.01
C ARG A 91 8.35 -5.74 -4.69
N ILE A 92 7.07 -5.99 -4.42
CA ILE A 92 5.98 -5.03 -4.62
C ILE A 92 5.20 -4.88 -3.31
N VAL A 93 4.89 -3.65 -2.94
CA VAL A 93 4.09 -3.32 -1.75
C VAL A 93 2.86 -2.56 -2.21
N ALA A 94 1.68 -3.09 -1.94
CA ALA A 94 0.41 -2.54 -2.41
C ALA A 94 -0.60 -2.39 -1.26
N VAL A 95 -1.02 -1.15 -1.02
CA VAL A 95 -2.08 -0.85 -0.04
C VAL A 95 -3.42 -0.88 -0.77
N GLY A 96 -4.30 -1.81 -0.40
CA GLY A 96 -5.63 -1.94 -0.99
C GLY A 96 -5.68 -2.20 -2.50
N ALA A 97 -4.55 -2.52 -3.15
CA ALA A 97 -4.39 -2.55 -4.62
C ALA A 97 -4.01 -3.95 -5.16
N PRO A 98 -4.92 -4.93 -5.17
CA PRO A 98 -4.64 -6.32 -5.53
C PRO A 98 -4.38 -6.56 -7.02
N LEU A 99 -4.78 -5.65 -7.92
CA LEU A 99 -4.57 -5.80 -9.36
C LEU A 99 -3.08 -5.76 -9.71
N GLU A 100 -2.33 -4.88 -9.08
CA GLU A 100 -0.88 -4.73 -9.24
C GLU A 100 -0.15 -5.96 -8.72
N LEU A 101 -0.60 -6.53 -7.58
CA LEU A 101 -0.06 -7.80 -7.06
C LEU A 101 -0.28 -8.96 -8.04
N ARG A 102 -1.43 -8.97 -8.75
CA ARG A 102 -1.68 -9.97 -9.80
C ARG A 102 -0.73 -9.81 -10.98
N VAL A 103 -0.44 -8.57 -11.37
CA VAL A 103 0.57 -8.30 -12.42
C VAL A 103 1.95 -8.73 -11.95
N ALA A 104 2.33 -8.39 -10.72
CA ALA A 104 3.61 -8.77 -10.13
C ALA A 104 3.81 -10.29 -10.10
N LYS A 105 2.76 -11.05 -9.71
CA LYS A 105 2.79 -12.53 -9.77
C LYS A 105 3.07 -13.04 -11.17
N LYS A 106 2.42 -12.45 -12.20
CA LYS A 106 2.65 -12.82 -13.61
C LYS A 106 4.04 -12.44 -14.13
N LEU A 107 4.69 -11.46 -13.51
CA LEU A 107 6.06 -11.04 -13.84
C LEU A 107 7.13 -11.77 -13.03
N GLY A 108 6.74 -12.67 -12.13
CA GLY A 108 7.66 -13.43 -11.30
C GLY A 108 8.32 -12.62 -10.19
N ILE A 109 7.71 -11.49 -9.75
CA ILE A 109 8.20 -10.73 -8.60
C ILE A 109 7.98 -11.58 -7.34
N PRO A 110 9.05 -11.96 -6.61
CA PRO A 110 8.96 -12.97 -5.56
C PRO A 110 8.18 -12.46 -4.34
N ASN A 111 8.44 -11.26 -3.85
CA ASN A 111 7.84 -10.73 -2.64
C ASN A 111 6.67 -9.79 -3.00
N ARG A 112 5.45 -10.20 -2.67
CA ARG A 112 4.22 -9.48 -3.02
C ARG A 112 3.44 -9.19 -1.76
N TRP A 113 3.63 -7.99 -1.22
CA TRP A 113 3.08 -7.55 0.05
C TRP A 113 1.76 -6.82 -0.13
N TYR A 114 0.74 -7.31 0.51
CA TYR A 114 -0.58 -6.70 0.59
C TYR A 114 -0.77 -6.03 1.94
N ILE A 115 -1.08 -4.75 1.96
CA ILE A 115 -1.44 -4.02 3.17
C ILE A 115 -2.92 -3.69 3.08
N SER A 116 -3.69 -4.06 4.08
CA SER A 116 -5.10 -3.68 4.21
C SER A 116 -5.31 -2.72 5.37
N ASP A 117 -6.09 -1.70 5.11
CA ASP A 117 -6.46 -0.63 6.05
C ASP A 117 -7.94 -0.65 6.42
N THR A 118 -8.70 -1.60 5.86
CA THR A 118 -10.13 -1.72 6.11
C THR A 118 -10.62 -3.15 5.99
N GLU A 119 -11.49 -3.55 6.91
CA GLU A 119 -12.10 -4.87 7.01
C GLU A 119 -13.08 -5.15 5.87
N ILE A 120 -13.81 -4.11 5.44
CA ILE A 120 -14.97 -4.24 4.55
C ILE A 120 -14.64 -4.36 3.06
N ASN A 121 -13.38 -4.27 2.65
CA ASN A 121 -13.00 -4.38 1.24
C ASN A 121 -12.84 -5.84 0.79
N HIS A 122 -13.88 -6.64 0.97
CA HIS A 122 -13.89 -8.09 0.73
C HIS A 122 -13.46 -8.46 -0.69
N PHE A 123 -13.80 -7.63 -1.68
CA PHE A 123 -13.39 -7.88 -3.06
C PHE A 123 -11.86 -7.77 -3.25
N ALA A 124 -11.25 -6.75 -2.66
CA ALA A 124 -9.79 -6.60 -2.70
C ALA A 124 -9.11 -7.75 -1.95
N HIS A 125 -9.64 -8.14 -0.78
CA HIS A 125 -9.14 -9.26 0.01
C HIS A 125 -9.18 -10.57 -0.78
N LYS A 126 -10.31 -10.87 -1.44
CA LYS A 126 -10.47 -12.08 -2.28
C LYS A 126 -9.42 -12.15 -3.39
N LEU A 127 -9.13 -11.03 -4.03
CA LEU A 127 -8.12 -10.97 -5.09
C LEU A 127 -6.70 -11.09 -4.51
N ALA A 128 -6.39 -10.33 -3.46
CA ALA A 128 -5.07 -10.24 -2.85
C ALA A 128 -4.61 -11.60 -2.29
N ARG A 129 -5.47 -12.31 -1.56
CA ARG A 129 -5.17 -13.62 -0.96
C ARG A 129 -4.59 -14.65 -1.93
N ASN A 130 -4.98 -14.59 -3.19
CA ASN A 130 -4.54 -15.54 -4.21
C ASN A 130 -3.22 -15.16 -4.90
N VAL A 131 -2.72 -13.96 -4.65
CA VAL A 131 -1.55 -13.41 -5.35
C VAL A 131 -0.48 -12.87 -4.42
N ALA A 132 -0.81 -12.43 -3.20
CA ALA A 132 0.15 -11.99 -2.20
C ALA A 132 1.02 -13.17 -1.71
N THR A 133 2.21 -12.87 -1.25
CA THR A 133 3.07 -13.74 -0.44
C THR A 133 2.96 -13.40 1.02
N ASP A 134 2.77 -12.11 1.31
CA ASP A 134 2.71 -11.54 2.64
C ASP A 134 1.51 -10.59 2.73
N ALA A 135 0.87 -10.56 3.89
CA ALA A 135 -0.22 -9.64 4.16
C ALA A 135 -0.02 -8.96 5.52
N ILE A 136 -0.24 -7.65 5.56
CA ILE A 136 -0.12 -6.83 6.77
C ILE A 136 -1.49 -6.27 7.12
N PHE A 137 -1.90 -6.52 8.35
CA PHE A 137 -3.15 -6.04 8.93
C PHE A 137 -2.88 -5.35 10.27
N PRO A 138 -3.66 -4.31 10.65
CA PRO A 138 -3.57 -3.71 11.97
C PRO A 138 -3.90 -4.70 13.09
N ASN A 139 -3.31 -4.54 14.28
CA ASN A 139 -3.65 -5.38 15.43
C ASN A 139 -5.10 -5.18 15.92
N HIS A 140 -5.65 -3.98 15.74
CA HIS A 140 -7.03 -3.63 16.10
C HIS A 140 -8.05 -4.00 15.02
N TRP A 141 -7.71 -4.93 14.12
CA TRP A 141 -8.61 -5.44 13.10
C TRP A 141 -9.87 -6.04 13.74
N ASP A 142 -11.02 -5.54 13.32
CA ASP A 142 -12.30 -6.03 13.83
C ASP A 142 -12.74 -7.29 13.07
N GLU A 143 -12.53 -8.44 13.70
CA GLU A 143 -12.86 -9.72 13.11
C GLU A 143 -14.38 -9.96 13.03
N SER A 144 -15.20 -9.16 13.73
CA SER A 144 -16.67 -9.30 13.67
C SER A 144 -17.25 -8.83 12.34
N ILE A 145 -16.56 -7.94 11.63
CA ILE A 145 -17.00 -7.37 10.35
C ILE A 145 -16.12 -7.77 9.17
N ASP A 146 -15.02 -8.49 9.40
CA ASP A 146 -14.06 -8.87 8.36
C ASP A 146 -14.49 -10.07 7.52
N ASP A 147 -15.63 -10.70 7.81
CA ASP A 147 -16.13 -11.91 7.13
C ASP A 147 -15.10 -13.06 7.12
N GLY A 148 -14.31 -13.16 8.17
CA GLY A 148 -13.26 -14.19 8.37
C GLY A 148 -12.08 -14.06 7.41
N TRP A 149 -11.82 -12.87 6.83
CA TRP A 149 -10.71 -12.67 5.91
C TRP A 149 -9.36 -12.83 6.57
N LEU A 150 -9.21 -12.40 7.83
CA LEU A 150 -7.97 -12.57 8.56
C LEU A 150 -7.54 -14.04 8.62
N ASN A 151 -8.49 -14.92 9.00
CA ASN A 151 -8.26 -16.36 9.03
C ASN A 151 -8.01 -16.93 7.62
N LYS A 152 -8.79 -16.49 6.61
CA LYS A 152 -8.58 -16.91 5.23
C LYS A 152 -7.21 -16.52 4.68
N PHE A 153 -6.63 -15.40 5.12
CA PHE A 153 -5.27 -14.99 4.76
C PHE A 153 -4.22 -15.85 5.46
N SER A 154 -4.33 -16.07 6.77
CA SER A 154 -3.36 -16.84 7.55
C SER A 154 -3.12 -18.27 7.03
N GLN A 155 -4.13 -18.84 6.34
CA GLN A 155 -4.04 -20.15 5.71
C GLN A 155 -3.24 -20.19 4.40
N LYS A 156 -2.93 -19.04 3.78
CA LYS A 156 -2.35 -19.01 2.43
C LYS A 156 -1.13 -18.11 2.27
N VAL A 157 -0.96 -17.13 3.13
CA VAL A 157 0.09 -16.12 3.04
C VAL A 157 0.73 -15.90 4.41
N ASN A 158 1.94 -15.38 4.42
CA ASN A 158 2.58 -14.96 5.67
C ASN A 158 1.84 -13.74 6.22
N LEU A 159 1.17 -13.91 7.35
CA LEU A 159 0.40 -12.86 7.99
C LEU A 159 1.25 -12.09 9.00
N HIS A 160 1.28 -10.78 8.84
CA HIS A 160 1.94 -9.86 9.74
C HIS A 160 0.91 -8.93 10.40
N ARG A 161 1.11 -8.64 11.68
CA ARG A 161 0.27 -7.70 12.42
C ARG A 161 1.04 -6.43 12.71
N LEU A 162 0.43 -5.29 12.42
CA LEU A 162 1.00 -3.98 12.69
C LEU A 162 0.49 -3.48 14.05
N ASN A 163 1.43 -3.22 14.97
CA ASN A 163 1.10 -2.61 16.26
C ASN A 163 0.64 -1.16 16.07
N GLY A 164 -0.60 -0.88 16.43
CA GLY A 164 -1.23 0.42 16.34
C GLY A 164 -2.00 0.66 15.02
N LEU A 165 -2.48 1.87 14.88
CA LEU A 165 -3.16 2.37 13.68
C LEU A 165 -2.14 2.68 12.59
N HIS A 166 -2.54 2.59 11.32
CA HIS A 166 -1.68 3.02 10.20
C HIS A 166 -1.15 4.44 10.36
N GLY A 167 -1.91 5.33 11.01
CA GLY A 167 -1.47 6.69 11.34
C GLY A 167 -0.29 6.75 12.30
N HIS A 168 -0.10 5.78 13.18
CA HIS A 168 1.00 5.76 14.14
C HIS A 168 2.37 5.67 13.47
N VAL A 169 2.47 5.12 12.27
CA VAL A 169 3.71 5.09 11.48
C VAL A 169 4.28 6.50 11.26
N HIS A 170 3.39 7.51 11.21
CA HIS A 170 3.78 8.91 11.04
C HIS A 170 4.02 9.64 12.36
N LEU A 171 3.33 9.22 13.41
CA LEU A 171 3.32 9.93 14.69
C LEU A 171 4.46 9.50 15.61
N GLN A 172 4.95 8.26 15.49
CA GLN A 172 6.01 7.75 16.37
C GLN A 172 7.26 8.66 16.49
N PRO A 173 7.75 9.30 15.43
CA PRO A 173 8.89 10.22 15.57
C PRO A 173 8.54 11.54 16.25
N GLN A 174 7.25 11.88 16.34
CA GLN A 174 6.72 13.15 16.86
C GLN A 174 6.09 13.02 18.25
N LEU A 175 5.81 11.80 18.68
CA LEU A 175 5.30 11.55 20.04
C LEU A 175 6.46 11.74 21.02
N ARG A 176 6.68 12.99 21.44
CA ARG A 176 7.30 13.23 22.73
C ARG A 176 6.35 12.62 23.78
N PRO A 177 6.87 11.99 24.85
CA PRO A 177 6.03 11.58 25.94
C PRO A 177 5.27 12.83 26.43
N VAL A 178 3.98 12.88 26.17
CA VAL A 178 3.11 13.89 26.80
C VAL A 178 3.13 13.54 28.27
N GLN A 179 3.76 14.37 29.08
CA GLN A 179 3.50 14.34 30.52
C GLN A 179 1.98 14.53 30.65
N VAL A 180 1.30 13.47 31.05
CA VAL A 180 -0.10 13.52 31.41
C VAL A 180 -0.15 14.43 32.64
N GLN A 181 -0.49 15.72 32.41
CA GLN A 181 -0.88 16.59 33.53
C GLN A 181 -2.13 15.93 34.11
N GLU A 182 -2.08 15.61 35.38
CA GLU A 182 -3.26 15.13 36.09
C GLU A 182 -4.43 16.08 35.83
N PRO A 183 -5.62 15.55 35.54
CA PRO A 183 -6.78 16.42 35.30
C PRO A 183 -6.96 17.31 36.53
N PRO A 184 -7.30 18.59 36.34
CA PRO A 184 -7.53 19.49 37.46
C PRO A 184 -8.58 18.87 38.40
N SER A 185 -8.21 18.63 39.63
CA SER A 185 -9.13 18.17 40.67
C SER A 185 -10.21 19.20 40.83
N PHE A 186 -11.43 18.88 40.41
CA PHE A 186 -12.59 19.67 40.77
C PHE A 186 -12.84 19.46 42.27
N VAL A 187 -12.53 20.48 43.05
CA VAL A 187 -13.00 20.56 44.43
C VAL A 187 -14.50 20.87 44.35
N VAL A 188 -15.32 19.95 44.86
CA VAL A 188 -16.77 20.13 45.03
C VAL A 188 -17.01 20.91 46.32
#